data_93a29076acd6f8fbcce2a481134aa656
#
_entry.id   93a29076acd6f8fbcce2a481134aa656
#
_cell.length_a   1.000
_cell.length_b   1.000
_cell.length_c   1.000
_cell.angle_alpha   90.00
_cell.angle_beta   90.00
_cell.angle_gamma   90.00
#
_symmetry.space_group_name_H-M   'P 1'
#
loop_
_entity.id
_entity.type
_entity.pdbx_description
1 polymer ?
#
loop_
_entity_poly.entity_id
_entity_poly.type
_entity_poly.pdbx_seq_one_letter_code
_entity_poly.pdbx_strand_id
1 'polypeptide(L)'
;MIKQEFQDWIWSDPERRERLCKSYNEKFNSVRPREYDGSHIIFNGMNPEIELREHQKNAVAHILYGGNTLLAHAVGAGKTFEMVAAAQESKRLGLCNKSLFVVPNHLTEQWAAEYLQLYPAANILVATKKDFETKNRKKFCGRIATGDYDAVIIGHSQFEKIPMSIERQRAILEQQLEEITGGIAELKRNRGENFSIKQLEKSKKSIRQKLDKLNDQTKKDDVVTFEELGVDRLFVDESHYYKNLYLYTKMRNVGGIAQTEAQKSSDLFMKCRYLDEITGGRGTVFATGTPISNSMVELYTIQRYLQYNTLVKNGLQHFDAWASTFGETITAVELTPEGTGYRAKTRFAKFYNLPELMAMFKEIADIKTA
;
A
#
# COMPACT_ATOMS: atom_id res chain seq x y z
N MET A 1 11.16 -12.72 29.81
CA MET A 1 10.40 -13.01 31.05
C MET A 1 8.95 -13.38 30.72
N ILE A 2 8.05 -12.48 30.37
CA ILE A 2 6.62 -12.80 30.12
C ILE A 2 6.42 -13.87 29.03
N LYS A 3 7.15 -13.83 27.91
CA LYS A 3 7.04 -14.84 26.83
C LYS A 3 7.46 -16.22 27.32
N GLN A 4 8.51 -16.33 28.11
CA GLN A 4 8.99 -17.60 28.65
C GLN A 4 8.01 -18.16 29.67
N GLU A 5 7.55 -17.33 30.62
CA GLU A 5 6.54 -17.73 31.59
C GLU A 5 5.23 -18.17 30.94
N PHE A 6 4.82 -17.49 29.85
CA PHE A 6 3.64 -17.88 29.08
C PHE A 6 3.82 -19.23 28.36
N GLN A 7 5.00 -19.46 27.78
CA GLN A 7 5.34 -20.76 27.20
C GLN A 7 5.28 -21.87 28.26
N ASP A 8 5.96 -21.68 29.38
CA ASP A 8 6.01 -22.66 30.44
C ASP A 8 4.61 -22.91 31.03
N TRP A 9 3.78 -21.86 31.14
CA TRP A 9 2.39 -21.97 31.57
C TRP A 9 1.52 -22.75 30.56
N ILE A 10 1.68 -22.56 29.25
CA ILE A 10 0.96 -23.35 28.24
C ILE A 10 1.34 -24.82 28.32
N TRP A 11 2.64 -25.13 28.44
CA TRP A 11 3.14 -26.50 28.39
C TRP A 11 2.94 -27.28 29.69
N SER A 12 2.72 -26.60 30.80
CA SER A 12 2.51 -27.24 32.11
C SER A 12 1.17 -27.96 32.27
N ASP A 13 0.17 -27.64 31.42
CA ASP A 13 -1.17 -28.21 31.48
C ASP A 13 -1.59 -28.73 30.10
N PRO A 14 -1.73 -30.09 29.96
CA PRO A 14 -2.08 -30.73 28.69
C PRO A 14 -3.45 -30.29 28.13
N GLU A 15 -4.49 -30.13 28.99
CA GLU A 15 -5.83 -29.75 28.56
C GLU A 15 -5.85 -28.30 28.03
N ARG A 16 -5.14 -27.41 28.73
CA ARG A 16 -4.97 -26.01 28.29
C ARG A 16 -4.26 -25.94 26.97
N ARG A 17 -3.17 -26.70 26.80
CA ARG A 17 -2.42 -26.79 25.55
C ARG A 17 -3.31 -27.26 24.42
N GLU A 18 -4.05 -28.34 24.59
CA GLU A 18 -4.93 -28.90 23.56
C GLU A 18 -6.03 -27.92 23.17
N ARG A 19 -6.68 -27.27 24.15
CA ARG A 19 -7.70 -26.24 23.93
C ARG A 19 -7.13 -25.04 23.17
N LEU A 20 -5.95 -24.57 23.55
CA LEU A 20 -5.33 -23.41 22.87
C LEU A 20 -4.84 -23.77 21.48
N CYS A 21 -4.25 -24.97 21.29
CA CYS A 21 -3.87 -25.47 19.96
C CYS A 21 -5.09 -25.66 19.06
N LYS A 22 -6.19 -26.20 19.58
CA LYS A 22 -7.44 -26.35 18.83
C LYS A 22 -8.00 -24.98 18.41
N SER A 23 -8.10 -24.04 19.36
CA SER A 23 -8.57 -22.68 19.08
C SER A 23 -7.67 -21.95 18.07
N TYR A 24 -6.36 -22.14 18.14
CA TYR A 24 -5.40 -21.60 17.21
C TYR A 24 -5.59 -22.21 15.80
N ASN A 25 -5.66 -23.52 15.73
CA ASN A 25 -5.87 -24.23 14.47
C ASN A 25 -7.19 -23.86 13.81
N GLU A 26 -8.27 -23.73 14.58
CA GLU A 26 -9.59 -23.30 14.07
C GLU A 26 -9.56 -21.86 13.53
N LYS A 27 -8.82 -20.95 14.17
CA LYS A 27 -8.78 -19.55 13.78
C LYS A 27 -7.80 -19.25 12.64
N PHE A 28 -6.67 -19.94 12.59
CA PHE A 28 -5.56 -19.57 11.72
C PHE A 28 -5.17 -20.65 10.71
N ASN A 29 -5.27 -21.94 11.07
CA ASN A 29 -4.85 -23.03 10.19
C ASN A 29 -6.00 -23.66 9.39
N SER A 30 -7.25 -23.39 9.75
CA SER A 30 -8.43 -23.87 9.01
C SER A 30 -8.79 -22.99 7.83
N VAL A 31 -8.28 -21.75 7.78
CA VAL A 31 -8.52 -20.82 6.68
C VAL A 31 -7.49 -21.07 5.58
N ARG A 32 -7.93 -21.63 4.46
CA ARG A 32 -7.09 -21.68 3.25
C ARG A 32 -7.15 -20.32 2.56
N PRO A 33 -6.01 -19.75 2.15
CA PRO A 33 -6.02 -18.61 1.23
C PRO A 33 -6.85 -18.96 0.01
N ARG A 34 -7.67 -18.02 -0.44
CA ARG A 34 -8.48 -18.22 -1.64
C ARG A 34 -7.54 -18.32 -2.84
N GLU A 35 -7.70 -19.36 -3.62
CA GLU A 35 -7.05 -19.52 -4.92
C GLU A 35 -7.98 -18.96 -6.00
N TYR A 36 -7.40 -18.25 -6.96
CA TYR A 36 -8.14 -17.63 -8.04
C TYR A 36 -7.81 -18.34 -9.34
N ASP A 37 -8.84 -18.89 -9.99
CA ASP A 37 -8.75 -19.49 -11.33
C ASP A 37 -9.42 -18.58 -12.35
N GLY A 38 -8.65 -18.10 -13.31
CA GLY A 38 -9.09 -17.24 -14.38
C GLY A 38 -9.33 -17.97 -15.71
N SER A 39 -9.26 -19.30 -15.73
CA SER A 39 -9.41 -20.12 -16.95
C SER A 39 -10.76 -19.91 -17.64
N HIS A 40 -11.80 -19.61 -16.88
CA HIS A 40 -13.16 -19.38 -17.38
C HIS A 40 -13.41 -17.97 -17.91
N ILE A 41 -12.46 -17.04 -17.75
CA ILE A 41 -12.65 -15.64 -18.17
C ILE A 41 -12.50 -15.53 -19.68
N ILE A 42 -13.51 -14.96 -20.31
CA ILE A 42 -13.49 -14.62 -21.74
C ILE A 42 -13.21 -13.14 -21.87
N PHE A 43 -12.07 -12.80 -22.46
CA PHE A 43 -11.61 -11.42 -22.62
C PHE A 43 -12.20 -10.81 -23.91
N ASN A 44 -13.40 -10.24 -23.78
CA ASN A 44 -14.11 -9.65 -24.91
C ASN A 44 -13.41 -8.38 -25.42
N GLY A 45 -13.22 -8.28 -26.73
CA GLY A 45 -12.56 -7.15 -27.39
C GLY A 45 -11.04 -7.15 -27.29
N MET A 46 -10.45 -8.16 -26.67
CA MET A 46 -9.00 -8.37 -26.67
C MET A 46 -8.54 -8.80 -28.08
N ASN A 47 -7.34 -8.41 -28.45
CA ASN A 47 -6.70 -8.80 -29.69
C ASN A 47 -6.62 -10.34 -29.79
N PRO A 48 -7.22 -10.97 -30.81
CA PRO A 48 -7.28 -12.43 -30.92
C PRO A 48 -5.91 -13.08 -31.18
N GLU A 49 -4.92 -12.31 -31.62
CA GLU A 49 -3.55 -12.80 -31.84
C GLU A 49 -2.74 -12.93 -30.52
N ILE A 50 -3.28 -12.39 -29.41
CA ILE A 50 -2.62 -12.43 -28.12
C ILE A 50 -3.37 -13.36 -27.18
N GLU A 51 -2.64 -14.32 -26.61
CA GLU A 51 -3.17 -15.20 -25.57
C GLU A 51 -2.49 -14.90 -24.23
N LEU A 52 -3.33 -14.64 -23.19
CA LEU A 52 -2.83 -14.50 -21.83
C LEU A 52 -2.43 -15.87 -21.27
N ARG A 53 -1.29 -15.91 -20.59
CA ARG A 53 -0.81 -17.11 -19.88
C ARG A 53 -1.73 -17.43 -18.70
N GLU A 54 -1.71 -18.68 -18.23
CA GLU A 54 -2.51 -19.12 -17.09
C GLU A 54 -2.35 -18.22 -15.86
N HIS A 55 -1.12 -17.93 -15.43
CA HIS A 55 -0.89 -17.07 -14.29
C HIS A 55 -1.43 -15.64 -14.48
N GLN A 56 -1.43 -15.13 -15.71
CA GLN A 56 -2.01 -13.81 -16.03
C GLN A 56 -3.54 -13.84 -15.91
N LYS A 57 -4.19 -14.90 -16.41
CA LYS A 57 -5.64 -15.12 -16.25
C LYS A 57 -6.01 -15.22 -14.76
N ASN A 58 -5.20 -15.94 -13.95
CA ASN A 58 -5.40 -16.08 -12.51
C ASN A 58 -5.20 -14.75 -11.77
N ALA A 59 -4.21 -13.95 -12.15
CA ALA A 59 -3.99 -12.61 -11.61
C ALA A 59 -5.19 -11.66 -11.91
N VAL A 60 -5.73 -11.74 -13.14
CA VAL A 60 -6.95 -11.01 -13.50
C VAL A 60 -8.13 -11.47 -12.64
N ALA A 61 -8.31 -12.76 -12.44
CA ALA A 61 -9.35 -13.31 -11.56
C ALA A 61 -9.20 -12.81 -10.12
N HIS A 62 -7.96 -12.73 -9.61
CA HIS A 62 -7.69 -12.17 -8.28
C HIS A 62 -8.14 -10.71 -8.18
N ILE A 63 -7.84 -9.88 -9.19
CA ILE A 63 -8.26 -8.48 -9.22
C ILE A 63 -9.79 -8.33 -9.31
N LEU A 64 -10.45 -9.18 -10.09
CA LEU A 64 -11.90 -9.10 -10.31
C LEU A 64 -12.71 -9.59 -9.10
N TYR A 65 -12.30 -10.70 -8.49
CA TYR A 65 -13.09 -11.41 -7.46
C TYR A 65 -12.55 -11.20 -6.05
N GLY A 66 -11.31 -10.73 -5.91
CA GLY A 66 -10.69 -10.36 -4.65
C GLY A 66 -11.01 -8.94 -4.23
N GLY A 67 -10.17 -8.43 -3.34
CA GLY A 67 -10.14 -7.02 -2.93
C GLY A 67 -9.02 -6.24 -3.63
N ASN A 68 -8.46 -5.28 -2.91
CA ASN A 68 -7.20 -4.66 -3.32
C ASN A 68 -6.13 -5.73 -3.54
N THR A 69 -5.34 -5.58 -4.59
CA THR A 69 -4.42 -6.63 -5.05
C THR A 69 -3.01 -6.10 -5.25
N LEU A 70 -2.02 -6.89 -4.84
CA LEU A 70 -0.62 -6.72 -5.18
C LEU A 70 -0.19 -7.78 -6.18
N LEU A 71 0.21 -7.39 -7.37
CA LEU A 71 0.89 -8.25 -8.33
C LEU A 71 2.39 -8.25 -8.02
N ALA A 72 2.82 -9.19 -7.18
CA ALA A 72 4.21 -9.41 -6.83
C ALA A 72 4.88 -10.35 -7.83
N HIS A 73 4.89 -9.95 -9.09
CA HIS A 73 5.34 -10.77 -10.21
C HIS A 73 6.74 -10.35 -10.67
N ALA A 74 7.59 -11.32 -10.95
CA ALA A 74 8.94 -11.07 -11.47
C ALA A 74 8.92 -10.17 -12.72
N VAL A 75 10.05 -9.53 -12.99
CA VAL A 75 10.21 -8.74 -14.22
C VAL A 75 10.03 -9.65 -15.44
N GLY A 76 9.25 -9.20 -16.42
CA GLY A 76 8.94 -10.00 -17.61
C GLY A 76 7.77 -10.98 -17.47
N ALA A 77 7.09 -11.06 -16.33
CA ALA A 77 5.90 -11.90 -16.16
C ALA A 77 4.66 -11.39 -16.92
N GLY A 78 4.69 -10.14 -17.40
CA GLY A 78 3.60 -9.56 -18.17
C GLY A 78 2.57 -8.78 -17.35
N LYS A 79 2.98 -8.16 -16.24
CA LYS A 79 2.13 -7.36 -15.36
C LYS A 79 1.29 -6.29 -16.07
N THR A 80 1.82 -5.67 -17.13
CA THR A 80 1.09 -4.69 -17.94
C THR A 80 -0.19 -5.29 -18.49
N PHE A 81 -0.11 -6.47 -19.13
CA PHE A 81 -1.27 -7.13 -19.70
C PHE A 81 -2.27 -7.60 -18.65
N GLU A 82 -1.79 -8.04 -17.49
CA GLU A 82 -2.64 -8.41 -16.35
C GLU A 82 -3.50 -7.22 -15.88
N MET A 83 -2.86 -6.06 -15.67
CA MET A 83 -3.55 -4.84 -15.24
C MET A 83 -4.50 -4.30 -16.31
N VAL A 84 -4.09 -4.30 -17.58
CA VAL A 84 -4.93 -3.84 -18.69
C VAL A 84 -6.15 -4.74 -18.87
N ALA A 85 -5.97 -6.05 -18.90
CA ALA A 85 -7.07 -7.00 -19.01
C ALA A 85 -8.03 -6.91 -17.81
N ALA A 86 -7.49 -6.77 -16.59
CA ALA A 86 -8.31 -6.57 -15.40
C ALA A 86 -9.12 -5.27 -15.42
N ALA A 87 -8.56 -4.18 -15.94
CA ALA A 87 -9.28 -2.91 -16.09
C ALA A 87 -10.43 -3.01 -17.08
N GLN A 88 -10.19 -3.61 -18.26
CA GLN A 88 -11.21 -3.80 -19.27
C GLN A 88 -12.35 -4.70 -18.79
N GLU A 89 -12.02 -5.84 -18.21
CA GLU A 89 -13.03 -6.75 -17.65
C GLU A 89 -13.77 -6.12 -16.46
N SER A 90 -13.10 -5.35 -15.62
CA SER A 90 -13.76 -4.63 -14.53
C SER A 90 -14.81 -3.64 -15.06
N LYS A 91 -14.49 -2.88 -16.09
CA LYS A 91 -15.44 -1.94 -16.71
C LYS A 91 -16.57 -2.70 -17.40
N ARG A 92 -16.26 -3.73 -18.17
CA ARG A 92 -17.26 -4.57 -18.86
C ARG A 92 -18.26 -5.21 -17.88
N LEU A 93 -17.78 -5.66 -16.73
CA LEU A 93 -18.62 -6.29 -15.70
C LEU A 93 -19.34 -5.27 -14.80
N GLY A 94 -19.11 -3.97 -14.99
CA GLY A 94 -19.68 -2.93 -14.15
C GLY A 94 -19.08 -2.86 -12.73
N LEU A 95 -17.89 -3.44 -12.53
CA LEU A 95 -17.17 -3.41 -11.26
C LEU A 95 -16.38 -2.12 -11.05
N CYS A 96 -16.15 -1.37 -12.14
CA CYS A 96 -15.59 -0.03 -12.08
C CYS A 96 -16.09 0.81 -13.23
N ASN A 97 -16.10 2.14 -13.05
CA ASN A 97 -16.48 3.09 -14.07
C ASN A 97 -15.26 3.72 -14.74
N LYS A 98 -14.21 4.00 -13.98
CA LYS A 98 -13.05 4.74 -14.47
C LYS A 98 -11.75 4.24 -13.86
N SER A 99 -10.90 3.67 -14.68
CA SER A 99 -9.57 3.18 -14.29
C SER A 99 -8.50 4.25 -14.51
N LEU A 100 -7.64 4.45 -13.50
CA LEU A 100 -6.47 5.32 -13.58
C LEU A 100 -5.20 4.47 -13.42
N PHE A 101 -4.29 4.57 -14.38
CA PHE A 101 -2.98 3.93 -14.37
C PHE A 101 -1.91 4.95 -14.03
N VAL A 102 -1.16 4.66 -12.99
CA VAL A 102 0.00 5.45 -12.54
C VAL A 102 1.26 4.64 -12.81
N VAL A 103 2.05 5.13 -13.76
CA VAL A 103 3.18 4.40 -14.32
C VAL A 103 4.47 5.22 -14.25
N PRO A 104 5.67 4.63 -14.41
CA PRO A 104 6.90 5.40 -14.54
C PRO A 104 6.80 6.46 -15.65
N ASN A 105 7.25 7.69 -15.36
CA ASN A 105 7.05 8.84 -16.25
C ASN A 105 7.56 8.65 -17.70
N HIS A 106 8.60 7.84 -17.85
CA HIS A 106 9.20 7.57 -19.16
C HIS A 106 8.52 6.42 -19.90
N LEU A 107 7.60 5.70 -19.29
CA LEU A 107 6.88 4.57 -19.86
C LEU A 107 5.43 4.88 -20.25
N THR A 108 4.96 6.11 -20.08
CA THR A 108 3.55 6.45 -20.36
C THR A 108 3.13 6.15 -21.80
N GLU A 109 3.98 6.45 -22.79
CA GLU A 109 3.71 6.17 -24.20
C GLU A 109 3.77 4.66 -24.50
N GLN A 110 4.73 3.95 -23.91
CA GLN A 110 4.84 2.50 -24.04
C GLN A 110 3.60 1.82 -23.46
N TRP A 111 3.16 2.23 -22.27
CA TRP A 111 1.94 1.71 -21.65
C TRP A 111 0.70 1.92 -22.52
N ALA A 112 0.59 3.09 -23.17
CA ALA A 112 -0.49 3.37 -24.11
C ALA A 112 -0.43 2.44 -25.33
N ALA A 113 0.77 2.22 -25.87
CA ALA A 113 0.96 1.32 -27.02
C ALA A 113 0.62 -0.14 -26.65
N GLU A 114 1.10 -0.63 -25.51
CA GLU A 114 0.80 -1.98 -25.01
C GLU A 114 -0.70 -2.15 -24.70
N TYR A 115 -1.35 -1.10 -24.17
CA TYR A 115 -2.79 -1.09 -23.91
C TYR A 115 -3.57 -1.29 -25.22
N LEU A 116 -3.27 -0.48 -26.23
CA LEU A 116 -3.93 -0.55 -27.53
C LEU A 116 -3.53 -1.79 -28.36
N GLN A 117 -2.35 -2.37 -28.10
CA GLN A 117 -1.96 -3.65 -28.66
C GLN A 117 -2.87 -4.77 -28.15
N LEU A 118 -3.18 -4.76 -26.84
CA LEU A 118 -4.03 -5.77 -26.21
C LEU A 118 -5.52 -5.51 -26.48
N TYR A 119 -5.97 -4.24 -26.44
CA TYR A 119 -7.35 -3.82 -26.73
C TYR A 119 -7.39 -2.70 -27.77
N PRO A 120 -7.37 -3.02 -29.08
CA PRO A 120 -7.26 -2.03 -30.15
C PRO A 120 -8.41 -1.01 -30.21
N ALA A 121 -9.60 -1.39 -29.74
CA ALA A 121 -10.77 -0.51 -29.71
C ALA A 121 -10.92 0.33 -28.44
N ALA A 122 -9.99 0.25 -27.49
CA ALA A 122 -10.09 0.94 -26.21
C ALA A 122 -9.97 2.46 -26.39
N ASN A 123 -10.83 3.19 -25.68
CA ASN A 123 -10.78 4.65 -25.57
C ASN A 123 -9.92 5.06 -24.36
N ILE A 124 -8.66 5.41 -24.59
CA ILE A 124 -7.71 5.76 -23.53
C ILE A 124 -7.32 7.23 -23.57
N LEU A 125 -7.09 7.83 -22.41
CA LEU A 125 -6.54 9.17 -22.27
C LEU A 125 -5.12 9.07 -21.69
N VAL A 126 -4.12 9.58 -22.42
CA VAL A 126 -2.72 9.53 -22.02
C VAL A 126 -2.23 10.95 -21.70
N ALA A 127 -1.65 11.13 -20.52
CA ALA A 127 -1.12 12.42 -20.11
C ALA A 127 0.25 12.69 -20.72
N THR A 128 0.42 13.90 -21.22
CA THR A 128 1.71 14.43 -21.63
C THR A 128 2.29 15.36 -20.57
N LYS A 129 3.59 15.70 -20.67
CA LYS A 129 4.20 16.68 -19.78
C LYS A 129 3.50 18.02 -19.80
N LYS A 130 3.00 18.45 -20.99
CA LYS A 130 2.29 19.72 -21.19
C LYS A 130 0.95 19.77 -20.47
N ASP A 131 0.26 18.65 -20.36
CA ASP A 131 -1.05 18.59 -19.68
C ASP A 131 -0.97 18.91 -18.19
N PHE A 132 0.18 18.63 -17.55
CA PHE A 132 0.42 18.91 -16.13
C PHE A 132 1.21 20.21 -15.84
N GLU A 133 1.40 21.06 -16.85
CA GLU A 133 1.77 22.45 -16.60
C GLU A 133 0.64 23.18 -15.86
N THR A 134 0.97 24.15 -15.02
CA THR A 134 0.01 24.84 -14.14
C THR A 134 -1.23 25.35 -14.90
N LYS A 135 -1.04 25.89 -16.08
CA LYS A 135 -2.13 26.44 -16.93
C LYS A 135 -3.05 25.38 -17.57
N ASN A 136 -2.55 24.17 -17.78
CA ASN A 136 -3.26 23.10 -18.50
C ASN A 136 -3.86 22.04 -17.58
N ARG A 137 -3.30 21.87 -16.36
CA ARG A 137 -3.66 20.81 -15.41
C ARG A 137 -5.15 20.79 -15.11
N LYS A 138 -5.76 21.93 -14.81
CA LYS A 138 -7.21 22.03 -14.55
C LYS A 138 -8.03 21.48 -15.73
N LYS A 139 -7.66 21.87 -16.96
CA LYS A 139 -8.33 21.41 -18.17
C LYS A 139 -8.19 19.89 -18.36
N PHE A 140 -6.99 19.35 -18.12
CA PHE A 140 -6.75 17.90 -18.22
C PHE A 140 -7.51 17.12 -17.17
N CYS A 141 -7.49 17.55 -15.91
CA CYS A 141 -8.29 16.95 -14.84
C CYS A 141 -9.80 17.04 -15.13
N GLY A 142 -10.27 18.16 -15.70
CA GLY A 142 -11.65 18.29 -16.15
C GLY A 142 -12.01 17.29 -17.25
N ARG A 143 -11.10 17.00 -18.19
CA ARG A 143 -11.30 15.94 -19.20
C ARG A 143 -11.40 14.55 -18.55
N ILE A 144 -10.58 14.26 -17.54
CA ILE A 144 -10.68 13.00 -16.78
C ILE A 144 -12.06 12.92 -16.12
N ALA A 145 -12.47 13.99 -15.43
CA ALA A 145 -13.72 14.01 -14.67
C ALA A 145 -14.95 13.79 -15.54
N THR A 146 -15.01 14.44 -16.72
CA THR A 146 -16.19 14.46 -17.59
C THR A 146 -16.17 13.44 -18.72
N GLY A 147 -14.99 12.91 -19.06
CA GLY A 147 -14.84 11.98 -20.17
C GLY A 147 -15.17 10.52 -19.79
N ASP A 148 -15.70 9.78 -20.75
CA ASP A 148 -15.86 8.33 -20.64
C ASP A 148 -14.70 7.63 -21.31
N TYR A 149 -13.69 7.31 -20.51
CA TYR A 149 -12.49 6.60 -20.94
C TYR A 149 -12.47 5.19 -20.34
N ASP A 150 -11.92 4.24 -21.07
CA ASP A 150 -11.65 2.90 -20.55
C ASP A 150 -10.47 2.93 -19.57
N ALA A 151 -9.50 3.80 -19.86
CA ALA A 151 -8.38 4.04 -18.99
C ALA A 151 -7.82 5.44 -19.14
N VAL A 152 -7.28 5.96 -18.04
CA VAL A 152 -6.45 7.17 -18.03
C VAL A 152 -5.05 6.77 -17.61
N ILE A 153 -4.03 7.12 -18.37
CA ILE A 153 -2.62 6.77 -18.08
C ILE A 153 -1.84 8.04 -17.77
N ILE A 154 -1.24 8.10 -16.57
CA ILE A 154 -0.45 9.24 -16.11
C ILE A 154 0.86 8.77 -15.48
N GLY A 155 1.86 9.63 -15.47
CA GLY A 155 3.13 9.36 -14.80
C GLY A 155 3.06 9.61 -13.29
N HIS A 156 3.95 8.96 -12.52
CA HIS A 156 4.03 9.14 -11.07
C HIS A 156 4.11 10.62 -10.64
N SER A 157 4.96 11.41 -11.30
CA SER A 157 5.11 12.85 -10.98
C SER A 157 3.89 13.71 -11.35
N GLN A 158 3.06 13.22 -12.25
CA GLN A 158 1.80 13.86 -12.62
C GLN A 158 0.71 13.53 -11.60
N PHE A 159 0.67 12.28 -11.15
CA PHE A 159 -0.25 11.80 -10.12
C PHE A 159 -0.08 12.57 -8.79
N GLU A 160 1.15 12.86 -8.39
CA GLU A 160 1.46 13.67 -7.20
C GLU A 160 0.91 15.11 -7.27
N LYS A 161 0.64 15.62 -8.47
CA LYS A 161 0.09 16.98 -8.68
C LYS A 161 -1.44 17.03 -8.60
N ILE A 162 -2.13 15.92 -8.45
CA ILE A 162 -3.58 15.86 -8.27
C ILE A 162 -3.84 15.75 -6.76
N PRO A 163 -4.29 16.82 -6.11
CA PRO A 163 -4.46 16.81 -4.66
C PRO A 163 -5.73 16.05 -4.25
N MET A 164 -5.75 15.63 -2.99
CA MET A 164 -6.99 15.30 -2.29
C MET A 164 -7.68 16.57 -1.82
N SER A 165 -8.96 16.48 -1.51
CA SER A 165 -9.70 17.59 -0.89
C SER A 165 -9.02 18.06 0.40
N ILE A 166 -9.17 19.35 0.71
CA ILE A 166 -8.55 19.96 1.90
C ILE A 166 -9.10 19.30 3.18
N GLU A 167 -10.38 18.96 3.18
CA GLU A 167 -11.06 18.30 4.29
C GLU A 167 -10.43 16.94 4.61
N ARG A 168 -10.14 16.14 3.60
CA ARG A 168 -9.48 14.83 3.78
C ARG A 168 -8.04 14.98 4.23
N GLN A 169 -7.30 15.89 3.62
CA GLN A 169 -5.93 16.16 4.04
C GLN A 169 -5.88 16.58 5.52
N ARG A 170 -6.80 17.46 5.94
CA ARG A 170 -6.92 17.91 7.32
C ARG A 170 -7.24 16.76 8.26
N ALA A 171 -8.27 15.96 7.96
CA ALA A 171 -8.70 14.85 8.79
C ALA A 171 -7.57 13.85 9.07
N ILE A 172 -6.77 13.52 8.06
CA ILE A 172 -5.63 12.60 8.23
C ILE A 172 -4.49 13.24 9.05
N LEU A 173 -4.18 14.51 8.82
CA LEU A 173 -3.17 15.22 9.61
C LEU A 173 -3.60 15.38 11.08
N GLU A 174 -4.88 15.63 11.34
CA GLU A 174 -5.45 15.68 12.69
C GLU A 174 -5.37 14.33 13.38
N GLN A 175 -5.71 13.23 12.69
CA GLN A 175 -5.56 11.87 13.21
C GLN A 175 -4.09 11.57 13.57
N GLN A 176 -3.15 11.88 12.68
CA GLN A 176 -1.72 11.71 12.95
C GLN A 176 -1.25 12.56 14.14
N LEU A 177 -1.77 13.77 14.26
CA LEU A 177 -1.46 14.66 15.39
C LEU A 177 -1.97 14.09 16.72
N GLU A 178 -3.15 13.50 16.72
CA GLU A 178 -3.74 12.85 17.90
C GLU A 178 -2.94 11.61 18.30
N GLU A 179 -2.60 10.73 17.35
CA GLU A 179 -1.77 9.56 17.59
C GLU A 179 -0.40 9.91 18.20
N ILE A 180 0.29 10.92 17.64
CA ILE A 180 1.58 11.38 18.17
C ILE A 180 1.40 12.01 19.56
N THR A 181 0.34 12.77 19.76
CA THR A 181 0.08 13.41 21.06
C THR A 181 -0.20 12.37 22.15
N GLY A 182 -0.99 11.36 21.84
CA GLY A 182 -1.22 10.20 22.70
C GLY A 182 0.07 9.45 23.03
N GLY A 183 0.89 9.20 22.02
CA GLY A 183 2.20 8.56 22.19
C GLY A 183 3.17 9.35 23.08
N ILE A 184 3.21 10.68 22.94
CA ILE A 184 4.01 11.54 23.83
C ILE A 184 3.51 11.45 25.27
N ALA A 185 2.19 11.50 25.49
CA ALA A 185 1.60 11.43 26.82
C ALA A 185 1.91 10.08 27.51
N GLU A 186 1.83 8.98 26.75
CA GLU A 186 2.16 7.64 27.25
C GLU A 186 3.65 7.51 27.61
N LEU A 187 4.56 8.00 26.75
CA LEU A 187 6.00 7.99 27.04
C LEU A 187 6.33 8.83 28.28
N LYS A 188 5.71 9.99 28.45
CA LYS A 188 5.91 10.83 29.65
C LYS A 188 5.42 10.11 30.92
N ARG A 189 4.29 9.39 30.84
CA ARG A 189 3.73 8.63 31.96
C ARG A 189 4.64 7.47 32.37
N ASN A 190 5.21 6.77 31.38
CA ASN A 190 6.05 5.59 31.59
C ASN A 190 7.53 5.94 31.80
N ARG A 191 7.89 7.20 32.11
CA ARG A 191 9.27 7.69 32.25
C ARG A 191 10.16 7.31 31.04
N GLY A 192 9.61 7.37 29.84
CA GLY A 192 10.33 7.10 28.60
C GLY A 192 11.49 8.09 28.40
N GLU A 193 12.49 7.67 27.60
CA GLU A 193 13.68 8.49 27.40
C GLU A 193 13.37 9.84 26.72
N ASN A 194 13.99 10.92 27.21
CA ASN A 194 13.80 12.28 26.72
C ASN A 194 14.06 12.47 25.22
N PHE A 195 14.92 11.66 24.64
CA PHE A 195 15.25 11.76 23.22
C PHE A 195 14.07 11.39 22.30
N SER A 196 13.29 10.35 22.63
CA SER A 196 12.09 9.98 21.86
C SER A 196 11.00 11.01 21.97
N ILE A 197 10.81 11.55 23.15
CA ILE A 197 9.83 12.61 23.38
C ILE A 197 10.19 13.81 22.48
N LYS A 198 11.46 14.22 22.45
CA LYS A 198 11.93 15.31 21.57
C LYS A 198 11.70 15.02 20.08
N GLN A 199 11.94 13.79 19.65
CA GLN A 199 11.71 13.40 18.24
C GLN A 199 10.23 13.45 17.86
N LEU A 200 9.36 12.96 18.75
CA LEU A 200 7.92 13.03 18.55
C LEU A 200 7.39 14.47 18.59
N GLU A 201 7.92 15.30 19.47
CA GLU A 201 7.58 16.72 19.52
C GLU A 201 8.00 17.43 18.23
N LYS A 202 9.13 17.05 17.61
CA LYS A 202 9.54 17.54 16.29
C LYS A 202 8.55 17.12 15.20
N SER A 203 8.14 15.85 15.18
CA SER A 203 7.13 15.34 14.25
C SER A 203 5.78 16.04 14.45
N LYS A 204 5.35 16.21 15.69
CA LYS A 204 4.14 16.97 16.05
C LYS A 204 4.18 18.40 15.52
N LYS A 205 5.31 19.09 15.69
CA LYS A 205 5.51 20.45 15.13
C LYS A 205 5.41 20.48 13.61
N SER A 206 6.01 19.48 12.94
CA SER A 206 5.94 19.37 11.48
C SER A 206 4.50 19.18 10.98
N ILE A 207 3.72 18.33 11.64
CA ILE A 207 2.31 18.12 11.27
C ILE A 207 1.47 19.39 11.51
N ARG A 208 1.68 20.09 12.61
CA ARG A 208 1.00 21.38 12.85
C ARG A 208 1.32 22.40 11.76
N GLN A 209 2.58 22.51 11.35
CA GLN A 209 2.96 23.40 10.25
C GLN A 209 2.31 23.02 8.92
N LYS A 210 2.10 21.69 8.67
CA LYS A 210 1.36 21.23 7.49
C LYS A 210 -0.13 21.64 7.58
N LEU A 211 -0.75 21.51 8.76
CA LEU A 211 -2.13 21.93 9.01
C LEU A 211 -2.30 23.44 8.84
N ASP A 212 -1.39 24.26 9.38
CA ASP A 212 -1.42 25.71 9.25
C ASP A 212 -1.33 26.14 7.78
N LYS A 213 -0.39 25.53 7.01
CA LYS A 213 -0.28 25.78 5.57
C LYS A 213 -1.54 25.39 4.81
N LEU A 214 -2.18 24.28 5.19
CA LEU A 214 -3.42 23.82 4.57
C LEU A 214 -4.56 24.80 4.80
N ASN A 215 -4.65 25.38 6.01
CA ASN A 215 -5.64 26.42 6.34
C ASN A 215 -5.43 27.72 5.56
N ASP A 216 -4.18 28.08 5.25
CA ASP A 216 -3.87 29.26 4.43
C ASP A 216 -4.20 29.03 2.94
N GLN A 217 -4.14 27.78 2.47
CA GLN A 217 -4.45 27.41 1.08
C GLN A 217 -5.95 27.42 0.77
N THR A 218 -6.84 27.23 1.75
CA THR A 218 -8.30 27.28 1.55
C THR A 218 -8.81 28.55 0.86
N LYS A 219 -7.99 29.59 0.78
CA LYS A 219 -8.32 30.86 0.12
C LYS A 219 -7.91 30.93 -1.37
N LYS A 220 -7.25 29.91 -1.93
CA LYS A 220 -6.57 30.04 -3.25
C LYS A 220 -6.93 28.97 -4.29
N ASP A 221 -7.63 27.87 -3.96
CA ASP A 221 -7.60 26.70 -4.83
C ASP A 221 -8.92 26.41 -5.55
N ASP A 222 -8.92 26.75 -6.81
CA ASP A 222 -9.80 26.28 -7.87
C ASP A 222 -9.08 25.09 -8.61
N VAL A 223 -8.69 24.05 -7.87
CA VAL A 223 -8.02 22.85 -8.41
C VAL A 223 -8.95 21.66 -8.31
N VAL A 224 -9.10 20.91 -9.42
CA VAL A 224 -9.85 19.63 -9.41
C VAL A 224 -9.15 18.63 -8.52
N THR A 225 -9.85 18.11 -7.53
CA THR A 225 -9.34 17.12 -6.58
C THR A 225 -9.43 15.70 -7.14
N PHE A 226 -8.74 14.75 -6.49
CA PHE A 226 -8.78 13.34 -6.91
C PHE A 226 -10.20 12.77 -6.82
N GLU A 227 -10.96 13.15 -5.80
CA GLU A 227 -12.35 12.73 -5.61
C GLU A 227 -13.24 13.17 -6.78
N GLU A 228 -13.01 14.38 -7.30
CA GLU A 228 -13.79 14.93 -8.42
C GLU A 228 -13.47 14.27 -9.77
N LEU A 229 -12.36 13.53 -9.88
CA LEU A 229 -12.03 12.79 -11.10
C LEU A 229 -13.00 11.65 -11.38
N GLY A 230 -13.68 11.15 -10.34
CA GLY A 230 -14.58 10.00 -10.46
C GLY A 230 -13.84 8.68 -10.72
N VAL A 231 -12.56 8.61 -10.36
CA VAL A 231 -11.77 7.38 -10.44
C VAL A 231 -12.20 6.44 -9.31
N ASP A 232 -12.54 5.22 -9.65
CA ASP A 232 -12.95 4.17 -8.72
C ASP A 232 -12.06 2.92 -8.79
N ARG A 233 -11.07 2.92 -9.70
CA ARG A 233 -10.02 1.90 -9.75
C ARG A 233 -8.67 2.50 -10.10
N LEU A 234 -7.69 2.25 -9.23
CA LEU A 234 -6.33 2.76 -9.34
C LEU A 234 -5.34 1.62 -9.54
N PHE A 235 -4.59 1.65 -10.62
CA PHE A 235 -3.50 0.75 -10.92
C PHE A 235 -2.18 1.50 -10.76
N VAL A 236 -1.26 1.00 -9.94
CA VAL A 236 0.04 1.62 -9.69
C VAL A 236 1.14 0.64 -10.08
N ASP A 237 1.81 0.92 -11.18
CA ASP A 237 2.99 0.18 -11.59
C ASP A 237 4.24 0.66 -10.84
N GLU A 238 5.18 -0.24 -10.59
CA GLU A 238 6.39 0.01 -9.80
C GLU A 238 6.07 0.63 -8.43
N SER A 239 5.09 0.05 -7.73
CA SER A 239 4.57 0.56 -6.46
C SER A 239 5.62 0.68 -5.34
N HIS A 240 6.78 0.03 -5.50
CA HIS A 240 7.92 0.18 -4.58
C HIS A 240 8.45 1.63 -4.48
N TYR A 241 8.13 2.52 -5.42
CA TYR A 241 8.43 3.96 -5.32
C TYR A 241 7.74 4.64 -4.14
N TYR A 242 6.70 4.04 -3.57
CA TYR A 242 5.91 4.58 -2.46
C TYR A 242 6.18 3.90 -1.11
N LYS A 243 7.28 3.17 -0.97
CA LYS A 243 7.62 2.42 0.24
C LYS A 243 7.90 3.28 1.49
N ASN A 244 8.24 4.55 1.33
CA ASN A 244 8.56 5.46 2.43
C ASN A 244 7.30 6.14 2.98
N LEU A 245 6.33 5.36 3.41
CA LEU A 245 5.13 5.86 4.08
C LEU A 245 5.46 6.14 5.55
N TYR A 246 4.99 7.30 6.04
CA TYR A 246 5.11 7.64 7.46
C TYR A 246 4.57 6.52 8.34
N LEU A 247 5.35 6.17 9.37
CA LEU A 247 4.92 5.31 10.45
C LEU A 247 5.36 5.91 11.79
N TYR A 248 4.47 5.81 12.76
CA TYR A 248 4.80 6.11 14.14
C TYR A 248 5.28 4.84 14.84
N THR A 249 6.39 4.94 15.58
CA THR A 249 6.92 3.83 16.38
C THR A 249 7.64 4.32 17.62
N LYS A 250 7.51 3.57 18.70
CA LYS A 250 8.30 3.71 19.93
C LYS A 250 9.63 2.95 19.84
N MET A 251 9.80 2.09 18.82
CA MET A 251 11.01 1.32 18.62
C MET A 251 12.16 2.20 18.15
N ARG A 252 13.33 2.01 18.74
CA ARG A 252 14.49 2.86 18.50
C ARG A 252 15.67 2.08 18.03
N ASN A 253 16.54 2.77 17.27
CA ASN A 253 17.80 2.23 16.79
C ASN A 253 17.66 0.86 16.13
N VAL A 254 16.46 0.57 15.60
CA VAL A 254 16.17 -0.64 14.84
C VAL A 254 16.44 -0.34 13.37
N GLY A 255 17.46 -0.99 12.82
CA GLY A 255 17.78 -0.87 11.41
C GLY A 255 16.63 -1.39 10.53
N GLY A 256 16.36 -0.70 9.43
CA GLY A 256 15.27 -1.06 8.51
C GLY A 256 13.94 -0.36 8.79
N ILE A 257 13.82 0.37 9.91
CA ILE A 257 12.66 1.24 10.16
C ILE A 257 13.02 2.63 9.63
N ALA A 258 12.51 2.98 8.45
CA ALA A 258 12.66 4.32 7.91
C ALA A 258 11.71 5.27 8.64
N GLN A 259 12.27 6.30 9.27
CA GLN A 259 11.48 7.37 9.90
C GLN A 259 11.28 8.56 8.95
N THR A 260 11.69 8.41 7.69
CA THR A 260 11.53 9.43 6.66
C THR A 260 10.19 9.25 5.96
N GLU A 261 9.39 10.30 5.97
CA GLU A 261 8.13 10.38 5.21
C GLU A 261 8.41 10.98 3.83
N ALA A 262 7.96 10.30 2.78
CA ALA A 262 7.86 10.90 1.46
C ALA A 262 6.43 11.42 1.25
N GLN A 263 6.29 12.69 0.88
CA GLN A 263 4.98 13.33 0.65
C GLN A 263 4.13 12.54 -0.35
N LYS A 264 4.75 12.02 -1.42
CA LYS A 264 4.08 11.18 -2.41
C LYS A 264 3.47 9.89 -1.82
N SER A 265 4.12 9.30 -0.82
CA SER A 265 3.62 8.08 -0.16
C SER A 265 2.42 8.40 0.72
N SER A 266 2.45 9.51 1.45
CA SER A 266 1.30 9.96 2.24
C SER A 266 0.13 10.37 1.35
N ASP A 267 0.39 11.00 0.21
CA ASP A 267 -0.63 11.35 -0.78
C ASP A 267 -1.29 10.09 -1.37
N LEU A 268 -0.50 9.11 -1.81
CA LEU A 268 -1.04 7.83 -2.28
C LEU A 268 -1.85 7.12 -1.20
N PHE A 269 -1.41 7.14 0.05
CA PHE A 269 -2.13 6.52 1.16
C PHE A 269 -3.53 7.15 1.34
N MET A 270 -3.64 8.47 1.29
CA MET A 270 -4.93 9.16 1.34
C MET A 270 -5.86 8.72 0.20
N LYS A 271 -5.33 8.61 -1.03
CA LYS A 271 -6.09 8.16 -2.20
C LYS A 271 -6.55 6.71 -2.07
N CYS A 272 -5.69 5.81 -1.57
CA CYS A 272 -6.08 4.42 -1.28
C CYS A 272 -7.18 4.35 -0.22
N ARG A 273 -7.09 5.15 0.85
CA ARG A 273 -8.15 5.21 1.88
C ARG A 273 -9.49 5.68 1.31
N TYR A 274 -9.45 6.70 0.45
CA TYR A 274 -10.65 7.17 -0.25
C TYR A 274 -11.24 6.07 -1.14
N LEU A 275 -10.41 5.40 -1.93
CA LEU A 275 -10.87 4.31 -2.78
C LEU A 275 -11.45 3.15 -1.97
N ASP A 276 -10.87 2.80 -0.83
CA ASP A 276 -11.42 1.79 0.07
C ASP A 276 -12.83 2.15 0.56
N GLU A 277 -13.07 3.42 0.86
CA GLU A 277 -14.39 3.91 1.28
C GLU A 277 -15.45 3.76 0.19
N ILE A 278 -15.13 4.18 -1.04
CA ILE A 278 -16.11 4.17 -2.14
C ILE A 278 -16.29 2.82 -2.82
N THR A 279 -15.30 1.91 -2.70
CA THR A 279 -15.31 0.61 -3.38
C THR A 279 -15.43 -0.60 -2.45
N GLY A 280 -15.42 -0.37 -1.14
CA GLY A 280 -15.39 -1.46 -0.15
C GLY A 280 -14.08 -2.26 -0.17
N GLY A 281 -12.94 -1.60 -0.43
CA GLY A 281 -11.61 -2.23 -0.43
C GLY A 281 -11.28 -2.98 -1.71
N ARG A 282 -11.77 -2.53 -2.86
CA ARG A 282 -11.55 -3.16 -4.18
C ARG A 282 -10.98 -2.19 -5.23
N GLY A 283 -10.63 -0.99 -4.80
CA GLY A 283 -10.27 0.10 -5.70
C GLY A 283 -8.79 0.18 -6.09
N THR A 284 -7.89 -0.60 -5.47
CA THR A 284 -6.44 -0.41 -5.63
C THR A 284 -5.74 -1.68 -6.06
N VAL A 285 -4.94 -1.57 -7.12
CA VAL A 285 -4.07 -2.63 -7.64
C VAL A 285 -2.64 -2.11 -7.73
N PHE A 286 -1.73 -2.75 -7.05
CA PHE A 286 -0.30 -2.47 -7.11
C PHE A 286 0.43 -3.54 -7.91
N ALA A 287 1.48 -3.14 -8.63
CA ALA A 287 2.37 -4.05 -9.32
C ALA A 287 3.83 -3.71 -9.02
N THR A 288 4.63 -4.71 -8.74
CA THR A 288 6.09 -4.56 -8.59
C THR A 288 6.80 -5.90 -8.66
N GLY A 289 7.99 -5.90 -9.24
CA GLY A 289 8.91 -7.06 -9.22
C GLY A 289 9.68 -7.20 -7.90
N THR A 290 9.67 -6.17 -7.05
CA THR A 290 10.44 -6.12 -5.80
C THR A 290 9.56 -5.63 -4.64
N PRO A 291 8.60 -6.43 -4.18
CA PRO A 291 7.65 -6.02 -3.14
C PRO A 291 8.34 -5.72 -1.80
N ILE A 292 9.39 -6.48 -1.50
CA ILE A 292 10.21 -6.29 -0.30
C ILE A 292 11.68 -6.28 -0.75
N SER A 293 12.38 -5.17 -0.57
CA SER A 293 13.76 -5.02 -1.02
C SER A 293 14.76 -4.88 0.13
N ASN A 294 14.43 -4.10 1.15
CA ASN A 294 15.41 -3.71 2.17
C ASN A 294 14.97 -4.02 3.61
N SER A 295 13.68 -4.12 3.86
CA SER A 295 13.17 -4.23 5.23
C SER A 295 11.82 -4.92 5.29
N MET A 296 11.62 -5.69 6.36
CA MET A 296 10.32 -6.27 6.71
C MET A 296 9.21 -5.20 6.90
N VAL A 297 9.60 -3.97 7.18
CA VAL A 297 8.67 -2.84 7.30
C VAL A 297 7.98 -2.51 5.97
N GLU A 298 8.59 -2.85 4.85
CA GLU A 298 7.99 -2.67 3.53
C GLU A 298 6.71 -3.52 3.37
N LEU A 299 6.70 -4.72 3.97
CA LEU A 299 5.51 -5.58 4.03
C LEU A 299 4.35 -4.89 4.77
N TYR A 300 4.63 -4.34 5.96
CA TYR A 300 3.65 -3.58 6.71
C TYR A 300 3.13 -2.37 5.92
N THR A 301 4.01 -1.68 5.22
CA THR A 301 3.64 -0.54 4.36
C THR A 301 2.68 -0.97 3.25
N ILE A 302 2.94 -2.10 2.58
CA ILE A 302 2.03 -2.67 1.57
C ILE A 302 0.67 -2.99 2.19
N GLN A 303 0.66 -3.64 3.36
CA GLN A 303 -0.59 -3.94 4.05
C GLN A 303 -1.36 -2.68 4.45
N ARG A 304 -0.68 -1.60 4.83
CA ARG A 304 -1.35 -0.31 5.09
C ARG A 304 -2.03 0.26 3.86
N TYR A 305 -1.44 0.14 2.68
CA TYR A 305 -2.07 0.59 1.44
C TYR A 305 -3.27 -0.29 1.04
N LEU A 306 -3.14 -1.61 1.13
CA LEU A 306 -4.06 -2.55 0.49
C LEU A 306 -4.99 -3.28 1.48
N GLN A 307 -4.62 -3.38 2.76
CA GLN A 307 -5.35 -4.13 3.81
C GLN A 307 -5.61 -3.31 5.07
N TYR A 308 -5.70 -1.99 4.99
CA TYR A 308 -5.80 -1.16 6.19
C TYR A 308 -6.99 -1.56 7.09
N ASN A 309 -8.15 -1.83 6.50
CA ASN A 309 -9.34 -2.25 7.25
C ASN A 309 -9.13 -3.58 7.98
N THR A 310 -8.41 -4.53 7.35
CA THR A 310 -8.03 -5.81 7.99
C THR A 310 -7.05 -5.57 9.14
N LEU A 311 -6.08 -4.66 8.98
CA LEU A 311 -5.17 -4.28 10.06
C LEU A 311 -5.93 -3.67 11.24
N VAL A 312 -6.88 -2.75 10.98
CA VAL A 312 -7.72 -2.13 12.03
C VAL A 312 -8.54 -3.18 12.74
N LYS A 313 -9.22 -4.07 12.01
CA LYS A 313 -10.04 -5.16 12.57
C LYS A 313 -9.25 -6.07 13.51
N ASN A 314 -7.98 -6.30 13.22
CA ASN A 314 -7.09 -7.14 14.02
C ASN A 314 -6.26 -6.37 15.07
N GLY A 315 -6.46 -5.05 15.20
CA GLY A 315 -5.68 -4.22 16.14
C GLY A 315 -4.22 -4.02 15.73
N LEU A 316 -3.91 -4.19 14.44
CA LEU A 316 -2.55 -4.15 13.87
C LEU A 316 -2.27 -2.87 13.06
N GLN A 317 -3.15 -1.86 13.13
CA GLN A 317 -3.01 -0.61 12.40
C GLN A 317 -1.81 0.23 12.85
N HIS A 318 -1.35 0.04 14.08
CA HIS A 318 -0.14 0.68 14.60
C HIS A 318 1.07 -0.22 14.41
N PHE A 319 2.16 0.35 13.92
CA PHE A 319 3.37 -0.41 13.62
C PHE A 319 3.90 -1.21 14.81
N ASP A 320 3.89 -0.65 16.02
CA ASP A 320 4.40 -1.33 17.20
C ASP A 320 3.57 -2.59 17.54
N ALA A 321 2.25 -2.56 17.34
CA ALA A 321 1.39 -3.72 17.50
C ALA A 321 1.69 -4.79 16.45
N TRP A 322 1.80 -4.40 15.18
CA TRP A 322 2.17 -5.30 14.08
C TRP A 322 3.55 -5.92 14.30
N ALA A 323 4.54 -5.09 14.65
CA ALA A 323 5.91 -5.51 14.86
C ALA A 323 6.06 -6.44 16.06
N SER A 324 5.32 -6.21 17.15
CA SER A 324 5.32 -7.11 18.32
C SER A 324 4.66 -8.45 18.04
N THR A 325 3.73 -8.50 17.08
CA THR A 325 3.03 -9.73 16.68
C THR A 325 3.85 -10.56 15.70
N PHE A 326 4.52 -9.94 14.75
CA PHE A 326 5.14 -10.62 13.61
C PHE A 326 6.65 -10.49 13.52
N GLY A 327 7.28 -9.62 14.31
CA GLY A 327 8.71 -9.33 14.19
C GLY A 327 9.52 -9.59 15.45
N GLU A 328 10.74 -10.08 15.25
CA GLU A 328 11.76 -10.16 16.29
C GLU A 328 12.92 -9.25 15.95
N THR A 329 13.35 -8.45 16.94
CA THR A 329 14.56 -7.66 16.81
C THR A 329 15.76 -8.44 17.35
N ILE A 330 16.84 -8.47 16.59
CA ILE A 330 18.12 -9.07 17.01
C ILE A 330 19.16 -7.95 17.06
N THR A 331 19.91 -7.91 18.15
CA THR A 331 21.08 -7.04 18.29
C THR A 331 22.33 -7.84 17.96
N ALA A 332 23.02 -7.43 16.92
CA ALA A 332 24.29 -8.00 16.50
C ALA A 332 25.40 -6.95 16.58
N VAL A 333 26.62 -7.41 16.84
CA VAL A 333 27.82 -6.55 16.78
C VAL A 333 28.31 -6.53 15.34
N GLU A 334 28.30 -5.36 14.73
CA GLU A 334 28.72 -5.13 13.35
C GLU A 334 29.97 -4.21 13.32
N LEU A 335 30.84 -4.38 12.30
CA LEU A 335 31.89 -3.42 12.01
C LEU A 335 31.27 -2.05 11.66
N THR A 336 31.89 -0.98 12.15
CA THR A 336 31.50 0.38 11.75
C THR A 336 31.79 0.57 10.25
N PRO A 337 31.05 1.43 9.54
CA PRO A 337 31.28 1.70 8.11
C PRO A 337 32.72 2.15 7.82
N GLU A 338 33.36 2.80 8.78
CA GLU A 338 34.73 3.27 8.70
C GLU A 338 35.78 2.14 8.91
N GLY A 339 35.32 0.92 9.29
CA GLY A 339 36.21 -0.23 9.53
C GLY A 339 37.10 -0.14 10.78
N THR A 340 36.92 0.88 11.62
CA THR A 340 37.76 1.20 12.76
C THR A 340 37.27 0.70 14.11
N GLY A 341 36.07 0.08 14.16
CA GLY A 341 35.51 -0.40 15.43
C GLY A 341 34.29 -1.28 15.25
N TYR A 342 33.73 -1.74 16.37
CA TYR A 342 32.49 -2.52 16.41
C TYR A 342 31.39 -1.68 17.04
N ARG A 343 30.16 -1.83 16.51
CA ARG A 343 28.96 -1.23 17.10
C ARG A 343 27.86 -2.27 17.26
N ALA A 344 27.11 -2.21 18.32
CA ALA A 344 25.88 -2.97 18.46
C ALA A 344 24.78 -2.33 17.58
N LYS A 345 24.18 -3.11 16.70
CA LYS A 345 23.07 -2.68 15.86
C LYS A 345 21.91 -3.64 15.98
N THR A 346 20.75 -3.09 16.32
CA THR A 346 19.50 -3.83 16.38
C THR A 346 18.79 -3.73 15.06
N ARG A 347 18.31 -4.86 14.55
CA ARG A 347 17.53 -4.94 13.29
C ARG A 347 16.32 -5.85 13.49
N PHE A 348 15.27 -5.63 12.72
CA PHE A 348 14.28 -6.66 12.48
C PHE A 348 14.94 -7.79 11.67
N ALA A 349 15.06 -8.97 12.26
CA ALA A 349 15.83 -10.06 11.66
C ALA A 349 15.04 -11.36 11.48
N LYS A 350 13.95 -11.54 12.20
CA LYS A 350 13.13 -12.73 12.10
C LYS A 350 11.65 -12.39 12.12
N PHE A 351 10.87 -13.23 11.43
CA PHE A 351 9.42 -13.22 11.53
C PHE A 351 8.96 -14.20 12.61
N TYR A 352 8.00 -13.76 13.41
CA TYR A 352 7.15 -14.62 14.22
C TYR A 352 5.80 -14.79 13.56
N ASN A 353 5.06 -15.83 13.95
CA ASN A 353 3.71 -16.08 13.46
C ASN A 353 3.64 -15.94 11.93
N LEU A 354 4.66 -16.46 11.25
CA LEU A 354 4.78 -16.36 9.80
C LEU A 354 3.57 -16.94 9.06
N PRO A 355 2.97 -18.07 9.49
CA PRO A 355 1.77 -18.60 8.84
C PRO A 355 0.60 -17.58 8.82
N GLU A 356 0.33 -16.89 9.92
CA GLU A 356 -0.74 -15.91 10.01
C GLU A 356 -0.44 -14.67 9.19
N LEU A 357 0.80 -14.19 9.24
CA LEU A 357 1.23 -13.08 8.43
C LEU A 357 1.09 -13.40 6.94
N MET A 358 1.50 -14.59 6.54
CA MET A 358 1.41 -15.05 5.14
C MET A 358 -0.04 -15.32 4.73
N ALA A 359 -0.90 -15.82 5.62
CA ALA A 359 -2.33 -15.97 5.35
C ALA A 359 -2.97 -14.60 5.07
N MET A 360 -2.70 -13.60 5.91
CA MET A 360 -3.17 -12.23 5.68
C MET A 360 -2.61 -11.65 4.39
N PHE A 361 -1.31 -11.81 4.14
CA PHE A 361 -0.65 -11.20 2.98
C PHE A 361 -1.12 -11.82 1.66
N LYS A 362 -1.35 -13.14 1.62
CA LYS A 362 -1.86 -13.85 0.45
C LYS A 362 -3.30 -13.50 0.07
N GLU A 363 -4.06 -12.87 0.98
CA GLU A 363 -5.39 -12.34 0.61
C GLU A 363 -5.29 -11.25 -0.45
N ILE A 364 -4.21 -10.46 -0.43
CA ILE A 364 -3.99 -9.34 -1.35
C ILE A 364 -2.89 -9.61 -2.37
N ALA A 365 -1.98 -10.53 -2.12
CA ALA A 365 -0.79 -10.72 -2.95
C ALA A 365 -0.93 -11.94 -3.87
N ASP A 366 -0.87 -11.67 -5.16
CA ASP A 366 -0.58 -12.67 -6.20
C ASP A 366 0.93 -12.69 -6.41
N ILE A 367 1.55 -13.85 -6.20
CA ILE A 367 3.01 -13.97 -6.20
C ILE A 367 3.45 -14.92 -7.32
N LYS A 368 4.23 -14.38 -8.26
CA LYS A 368 4.85 -15.16 -9.33
C LYS A 368 6.35 -14.91 -9.35
N THR A 369 7.09 -15.91 -8.94
CA THR A 369 8.57 -15.92 -9.04
C THR A 369 9.01 -16.25 -10.47
N ALA A 370 10.28 -15.95 -10.76
CA ALA A 370 10.88 -16.24 -12.06
C ALA A 370 10.91 -17.75 -12.37
#